data_75398053bd95bd027b5d489c83570e55
#
_entry.id   75398053bd95bd027b5d489c83570e55
#
_cell.length_a   1.000
_cell.length_b   1.000
_cell.length_c   1.000
_cell.angle_alpha   90.00
_cell.angle_beta   90.00
_cell.angle_gamma   90.00
#
_symmetry.space_group_name_H-M   'P 1'
#
loop_
_entity.id
_entity.type
_entity.pdbx_description
1 polymer ?
#
loop_
_entity_poly.entity_id
_entity_poly.type
_entity_poly.pdbx_seq_one_letter_code
_entity_poly.pdbx_strand_id
1 'polypeptide(L)'
;MTERLAPLGRVFFALSLIAFGIEQFVFADFVAGRAPAWPTDLPGRLVFAYLTGAIFIVCGVLNLLSKYLRAAALASGTLIFGWALLRHVPLALGDTGYGLAWTNVGKALALVGGTLAVAGLLHVGRACLGAFLASSGVQHFLFPTFVATLVPSWIPGAVFWTYFAGVALILGGLGLVLPPTARAAGALSGLMIFLWIVLLHLPRAIGAPEGHGRNEWTAVFEALAFSGIAFMATAAAKRTPR
;
A
#
# COMPACT_ATOMS: atom_id res chain seq x y z
N MET A 1 -12.06 5.04 -21.32
CA MET A 1 -12.12 4.22 -20.09
C MET A 1 -10.95 4.53 -19.13
N THR A 2 -9.73 4.57 -19.59
CA THR A 2 -8.52 4.82 -18.75
C THR A 2 -8.45 6.23 -18.13
N GLU A 3 -9.11 7.25 -18.71
CA GLU A 3 -9.11 8.62 -18.17
C GLU A 3 -9.81 8.75 -16.81
N ARG A 4 -10.74 7.84 -16.51
CA ARG A 4 -11.47 7.83 -15.23
C ARG A 4 -10.73 7.08 -14.12
N LEU A 5 -9.71 6.30 -14.46
CA LEU A 5 -8.99 5.48 -13.45
C LEU A 5 -8.13 6.34 -12.53
N ALA A 6 -7.46 7.36 -13.04
CA ALA A 6 -6.59 8.18 -12.21
C ALA A 6 -7.33 8.97 -11.11
N PRO A 7 -8.48 9.63 -11.39
CA PRO A 7 -9.32 10.21 -10.34
C PRO A 7 -9.84 9.17 -9.34
N LEU A 8 -10.29 8.00 -9.81
CA LEU A 8 -10.72 6.90 -8.94
C LEU A 8 -9.59 6.43 -8.04
N GLY A 9 -8.37 6.30 -8.59
CA GLY A 9 -7.19 5.91 -7.82
C GLY A 9 -6.89 6.88 -6.68
N ARG A 10 -7.06 8.18 -6.89
CA ARG A 10 -6.91 9.18 -5.83
C ARG A 10 -7.96 9.01 -4.73
N VAL A 11 -9.19 8.70 -5.10
CA VAL A 11 -10.27 8.43 -4.13
C VAL A 11 -9.92 7.18 -3.30
N PHE A 12 -9.48 6.09 -3.93
CA PHE A 12 -9.08 4.88 -3.22
C PHE A 12 -7.95 5.16 -2.23
N PHE A 13 -6.93 5.89 -2.65
CA PHE A 13 -5.81 6.26 -1.80
C PHE A 13 -6.26 7.14 -0.61
N ALA A 14 -7.14 8.11 -0.85
CA ALA A 14 -7.68 8.98 0.19
C ALA A 14 -8.51 8.21 1.22
N LEU A 15 -9.39 7.29 0.75
CA LEU A 15 -10.19 6.42 1.63
C LEU A 15 -9.30 5.51 2.47
N SER A 16 -8.19 5.02 1.91
CA SER A 16 -7.24 4.20 2.67
C SER A 16 -6.57 5.00 3.79
N LEU A 17 -6.17 6.26 3.55
CA LEU A 17 -5.63 7.11 4.60
C LEU A 17 -6.64 7.34 5.73
N ILE A 18 -7.91 7.62 5.38
CA ILE A 18 -8.99 7.77 6.36
C ILE A 18 -9.15 6.48 7.18
N ALA A 19 -9.19 5.34 6.51
CA ALA A 19 -9.33 4.05 7.16
C ALA A 19 -8.17 3.75 8.12
N PHE A 20 -6.93 4.00 7.71
CA PHE A 20 -5.77 3.86 8.59
C PHE A 20 -5.87 4.72 9.84
N GLY A 21 -6.35 5.96 9.69
CA GLY A 21 -6.58 6.84 10.84
C GLY A 21 -7.68 6.31 11.76
N ILE A 22 -8.81 5.85 11.21
CA ILE A 22 -9.91 5.25 11.97
C ILE A 22 -9.43 3.99 12.71
N GLU A 23 -8.67 3.12 12.06
CA GLU A 23 -8.10 1.91 12.69
C GLU A 23 -7.27 2.26 13.93
N GLN A 24 -6.48 3.35 13.91
CA GLN A 24 -5.68 3.77 15.06
C GLN A 24 -6.55 4.17 16.25
N PHE A 25 -7.71 4.78 16.01
CA PHE A 25 -8.67 5.08 17.08
C PHE A 25 -9.39 3.82 17.58
N VAL A 26 -9.85 2.97 16.67
CA VAL A 26 -10.58 1.74 17.02
C VAL A 26 -9.70 0.75 17.78
N PHE A 27 -8.45 0.60 17.35
CA PHE A 27 -7.53 -0.36 17.96
C PHE A 27 -6.74 0.21 19.13
N ALA A 28 -6.85 1.52 19.39
CA ALA A 28 -6.09 2.24 20.42
C ALA A 28 -4.58 1.97 20.29
N ASP A 29 -4.09 1.88 19.06
CA ASP A 29 -2.70 1.55 18.71
C ASP A 29 -2.36 1.97 17.28
N PHE A 30 -1.07 1.93 16.94
CA PHE A 30 -0.64 2.09 15.56
C PHE A 30 -1.21 0.98 14.69
N VAL A 31 -1.37 1.27 13.41
CA VAL A 31 -1.87 0.29 12.45
C VAL A 31 -0.90 -0.89 12.37
N ALA A 32 -1.41 -2.08 12.67
CA ALA A 32 -0.63 -3.30 12.66
C ALA A 32 -0.03 -3.57 11.27
N GLY A 33 1.15 -4.18 11.22
CA GLY A 33 1.89 -4.49 9.98
C GLY A 33 2.62 -3.30 9.36
N ARG A 34 2.32 -2.07 9.74
CA ARG A 34 3.02 -0.87 9.27
C ARG A 34 4.00 -0.28 10.27
N ALA A 35 3.83 -0.61 11.52
CA ALA A 35 4.74 -0.18 12.57
C ALA A 35 5.08 -1.35 13.46
N PRO A 36 6.38 -1.67 13.66
CA PRO A 36 6.79 -2.56 14.74
C PRO A 36 6.22 -2.08 16.07
N ALA A 37 6.06 -2.97 17.02
CA ALA A 37 5.51 -2.64 18.33
C ALA A 37 6.20 -1.41 18.93
N TRP A 38 5.43 -0.54 19.57
CA TRP A 38 5.97 0.61 20.31
C TRP A 38 6.89 0.10 21.43
N PRO A 39 8.07 0.69 21.64
CA PRO A 39 8.94 0.32 22.74
C PRO A 39 8.22 0.45 24.09
N THR A 40 8.30 -0.58 24.92
CA THR A 40 7.56 -0.64 26.18
C THR A 40 8.02 0.39 27.22
N ASP A 41 9.26 0.82 27.09
CA ASP A 41 9.93 1.82 27.94
C ASP A 41 9.62 3.27 27.56
N LEU A 42 9.00 3.50 26.39
CA LEU A 42 8.65 4.83 25.92
C LEU A 42 7.17 5.15 26.25
N PRO A 43 6.91 6.25 26.98
CA PRO A 43 5.54 6.69 27.24
C PRO A 43 4.89 7.30 25.99
N GLY A 44 3.57 7.48 26.04
CA GLY A 44 2.85 8.27 25.04
C GLY A 44 2.31 7.50 23.84
N ARG A 45 2.41 6.16 23.80
CA ARG A 45 1.92 5.32 22.69
C ARG A 45 0.53 5.73 22.18
N LEU A 46 -0.44 5.82 23.11
CA LEU A 46 -1.82 6.18 22.75
C LEU A 46 -1.95 7.58 22.15
N VAL A 47 -1.24 8.54 22.77
CA VAL A 47 -1.27 9.94 22.30
C VAL A 47 -0.72 10.02 20.87
N PHE A 48 0.43 9.40 20.61
CA PHE A 48 1.02 9.40 19.27
C PHE A 48 0.17 8.61 18.26
N ALA A 49 -0.43 7.50 18.65
CA ALA A 49 -1.34 6.74 17.79
C ALA A 49 -2.55 7.60 17.38
N TYR A 50 -3.20 8.28 18.34
CA TYR A 50 -4.35 9.12 18.04
C TYR A 50 -3.99 10.38 17.26
N LEU A 51 -2.86 11.04 17.55
CA LEU A 51 -2.40 12.19 16.78
C LEU A 51 -2.10 11.82 15.32
N THR A 52 -1.38 10.72 15.10
CA THR A 52 -1.08 10.26 13.74
C THR A 52 -2.34 9.76 13.03
N GLY A 53 -3.27 9.13 13.75
CA GLY A 53 -4.59 8.75 13.23
C GLY A 53 -5.40 9.96 12.76
N ALA A 54 -5.46 11.03 13.58
CA ALA A 54 -6.12 12.27 13.22
C ALA A 54 -5.49 12.92 11.97
N ILE A 55 -4.15 12.93 11.87
CA ILE A 55 -3.45 13.44 10.69
C ILE A 55 -3.84 12.64 9.44
N PHE A 56 -3.88 11.31 9.50
CA PHE A 56 -4.30 10.49 8.36
C PHE A 56 -5.74 10.76 7.93
N ILE A 57 -6.67 10.89 8.87
CA ILE A 57 -8.07 11.23 8.56
C ILE A 57 -8.15 12.60 7.88
N VAL A 58 -7.53 13.63 8.45
CA VAL A 58 -7.53 14.98 7.89
C VAL A 58 -6.91 15.00 6.50
N CYS A 59 -5.74 14.38 6.33
CA CYS A 59 -5.07 14.30 5.01
C CYS A 59 -5.92 13.57 3.98
N GLY A 60 -6.56 12.46 4.36
CA GLY A 60 -7.46 11.72 3.49
C GLY A 60 -8.69 12.55 3.07
N VAL A 61 -9.35 13.23 4.02
CA VAL A 61 -10.48 14.13 3.73
C VAL A 61 -10.06 15.28 2.82
N LEU A 62 -8.93 15.94 3.06
CA LEU A 62 -8.42 16.99 2.20
C LEU A 62 -8.13 16.49 0.78
N ASN A 63 -7.64 15.25 0.63
CA ASN A 63 -7.45 14.62 -0.65
C ASN A 63 -8.79 14.38 -1.38
N LEU A 64 -9.85 13.94 -0.70
CA LEU A 64 -11.18 13.77 -1.28
C LEU A 64 -11.75 15.12 -1.73
N LEU A 65 -11.66 16.13 -0.89
CA LEU A 65 -12.15 17.47 -1.17
C LEU A 65 -11.32 18.23 -2.22
N SER A 66 -10.21 17.65 -2.67
CA SER A 66 -9.25 18.28 -3.60
C SER A 66 -8.71 19.62 -3.10
N LYS A 67 -8.72 19.81 -1.78
CA LYS A 67 -8.18 21.02 -1.12
C LYS A 67 -6.82 20.73 -0.52
N TYR A 68 -5.90 21.69 -0.66
CA TYR A 68 -4.55 21.58 -0.07
C TYR A 68 -3.83 20.27 -0.39
N LEU A 69 -4.10 19.69 -1.57
CA LEU A 69 -3.63 18.35 -1.97
C LEU A 69 -2.14 18.13 -1.71
N ARG A 70 -1.31 19.11 -2.12
CA ARG A 70 0.14 19.00 -1.96
C ARG A 70 0.55 19.00 -0.49
N ALA A 71 -0.04 19.87 0.33
CA ALA A 71 0.27 19.93 1.76
C ALA A 71 -0.18 18.66 2.49
N ALA A 72 -1.41 18.20 2.24
CA ALA A 72 -1.95 16.97 2.82
C ALA A 72 -1.12 15.74 2.41
N ALA A 73 -0.74 15.64 1.13
CA ALA A 73 0.10 14.57 0.63
C ALA A 73 1.49 14.58 1.27
N LEU A 74 2.14 15.73 1.35
CA LEU A 74 3.46 15.86 1.98
C LEU A 74 3.40 15.57 3.47
N ALA A 75 2.36 16.03 4.20
CA ALA A 75 2.21 15.75 5.62
C ALA A 75 2.05 14.24 5.89
N SER A 76 1.12 13.57 5.20
CA SER A 76 0.96 12.11 5.34
C SER A 76 2.18 11.34 4.86
N GLY A 77 2.81 11.78 3.77
CA GLY A 77 4.02 11.16 3.24
C GLY A 77 5.22 11.25 4.18
N THR A 78 5.44 12.42 4.78
CA THR A 78 6.51 12.64 5.77
C THR A 78 6.29 11.75 7.00
N LEU A 79 5.04 11.63 7.46
CA LEU A 79 4.70 10.77 8.59
C LEU A 79 4.99 9.30 8.28
N ILE A 80 4.54 8.79 7.12
CA ILE A 80 4.78 7.40 6.71
C ILE A 80 6.28 7.15 6.51
N PHE A 81 6.99 8.08 5.85
CA PHE A 81 8.43 7.96 5.61
C PHE A 81 9.24 7.98 6.90
N GLY A 82 8.94 8.93 7.80
CA GLY A 82 9.59 8.99 9.12
C GLY A 82 9.39 7.71 9.92
N TRP A 83 8.15 7.18 9.90
CA TRP A 83 7.84 5.91 10.56
C TRP A 83 8.59 4.72 9.95
N ALA A 84 8.69 4.68 8.61
CA ALA A 84 9.46 3.66 7.91
C ALA A 84 10.95 3.69 8.32
N LEU A 85 11.56 4.88 8.34
CA LEU A 85 12.96 5.04 8.73
C LEU A 85 13.22 4.68 10.20
N LEU A 86 12.31 5.07 11.10
CA LEU A 86 12.51 4.85 12.54
C LEU A 86 12.16 3.44 12.99
N ARG A 87 11.30 2.73 12.25
CA ARG A 87 10.72 1.47 12.73
C ARG A 87 10.93 0.30 11.76
N HIS A 88 10.52 0.46 10.48
CA HIS A 88 10.59 -0.66 9.54
C HIS A 88 12.02 -0.96 9.06
N VAL A 89 12.79 0.08 8.72
CA VAL A 89 14.17 -0.10 8.22
C VAL A 89 15.08 -0.72 9.27
N PRO A 90 15.13 -0.26 10.55
CA PRO A 90 15.94 -0.89 11.56
C PRO A 90 15.59 -2.36 11.80
N LEU A 91 14.29 -2.70 11.79
CA LEU A 91 13.84 -4.09 11.95
C LEU A 91 14.32 -4.97 10.77
N ALA A 92 14.22 -4.48 9.53
CA ALA A 92 14.66 -5.21 8.36
C ALA A 92 16.20 -5.38 8.30
N LEU A 93 16.95 -4.40 8.78
CA LEU A 93 18.41 -4.47 8.86
C LEU A 93 18.89 -5.35 10.03
N GLY A 94 18.10 -5.47 11.10
CA GLY A 94 18.38 -6.35 12.24
C GLY A 94 18.29 -7.84 11.91
N ASP A 95 17.40 -8.20 10.98
CA ASP A 95 17.29 -9.56 10.43
C ASP A 95 17.02 -9.46 8.91
N THR A 96 18.10 -9.45 8.15
CA THR A 96 18.03 -9.31 6.68
C THR A 96 17.39 -10.52 5.97
N GLY A 97 17.32 -11.67 6.64
CA GLY A 97 16.65 -12.89 6.13
C GLY A 97 15.13 -12.87 6.35
N TYR A 98 14.63 -11.96 7.19
CA TYR A 98 13.19 -11.90 7.49
C TYR A 98 12.40 -11.16 6.40
N GLY A 99 11.93 -11.92 5.42
CA GLY A 99 11.25 -11.38 4.23
C GLY A 99 10.06 -10.46 4.53
N LEU A 100 9.28 -10.72 5.60
CA LEU A 100 8.14 -9.88 5.98
C LEU A 100 8.56 -8.47 6.42
N ALA A 101 9.73 -8.31 7.08
CA ALA A 101 10.24 -7.00 7.43
C ALA A 101 10.53 -6.16 6.17
N TRP A 102 11.16 -6.76 5.16
CA TRP A 102 11.39 -6.11 3.86
C TRP A 102 10.10 -5.81 3.11
N THR A 103 9.09 -6.68 3.19
CA THR A 103 7.76 -6.42 2.65
C THR A 103 7.16 -5.14 3.27
N ASN A 104 7.27 -4.96 4.58
CA ASN A 104 6.75 -3.77 5.26
C ASN A 104 7.51 -2.49 4.88
N VAL A 105 8.83 -2.55 4.69
CA VAL A 105 9.61 -1.44 4.10
C VAL A 105 9.10 -1.10 2.71
N GLY A 106 8.88 -2.11 1.86
CA GLY A 106 8.34 -1.94 0.51
C GLY A 106 6.94 -1.33 0.49
N LYS A 107 6.04 -1.78 1.37
CA LYS A 107 4.70 -1.21 1.54
C LYS A 107 4.77 0.28 1.91
N ALA A 108 5.60 0.63 2.90
CA ALA A 108 5.79 2.02 3.29
C ALA A 108 6.33 2.86 2.13
N LEU A 109 7.31 2.35 1.38
CA LEU A 109 7.84 3.00 0.18
C LEU A 109 6.73 3.26 -0.86
N ALA A 110 5.88 2.26 -1.13
CA ALA A 110 4.76 2.40 -2.06
C ALA A 110 3.75 3.46 -1.58
N LEU A 111 3.41 3.48 -0.28
CA LEU A 111 2.51 4.48 0.29
C LEU A 111 3.10 5.91 0.20
N VAL A 112 4.39 6.09 0.49
CA VAL A 112 5.11 7.37 0.26
C VAL A 112 5.05 7.75 -1.22
N GLY A 113 5.27 6.78 -2.12
CA GLY A 113 5.11 6.98 -3.56
C GLY A 113 3.71 7.46 -3.94
N GLY A 114 2.67 6.94 -3.28
CA GLY A 114 1.29 7.38 -3.46
C GLY A 114 1.09 8.84 -3.06
N THR A 115 1.63 9.26 -1.91
CA THR A 115 1.55 10.67 -1.49
C THR A 115 2.30 11.59 -2.46
N LEU A 116 3.46 11.17 -2.94
CA LEU A 116 4.23 11.93 -3.94
C LEU A 116 3.48 12.03 -5.28
N ALA A 117 2.79 10.98 -5.71
CA ALA A 117 1.93 11.02 -6.90
C ALA A 117 0.81 12.05 -6.75
N VAL A 118 0.13 12.10 -5.59
CA VAL A 118 -0.89 13.12 -5.26
C VAL A 118 -0.27 14.52 -5.23
N ALA A 119 0.95 14.68 -4.72
CA ALA A 119 1.68 15.94 -4.70
C ALA A 119 2.16 16.42 -6.08
N GLY A 120 1.93 15.63 -7.14
CA GLY A 120 2.30 15.96 -8.53
C GLY A 120 3.57 15.29 -9.05
N LEU A 121 4.25 14.47 -8.23
CA LEU A 121 5.45 13.73 -8.59
C LEU A 121 5.11 12.30 -9.06
N LEU A 122 4.26 12.20 -10.09
CA LEU A 122 3.71 10.92 -10.55
C LEU A 122 4.77 9.89 -10.94
N HIS A 123 5.88 10.32 -11.56
CA HIS A 123 6.96 9.43 -11.96
C HIS A 123 7.66 8.78 -10.75
N VAL A 124 7.82 9.52 -9.65
CA VAL A 124 8.37 8.97 -8.40
C VAL A 124 7.39 7.99 -7.77
N GLY A 125 6.09 8.33 -7.75
CA GLY A 125 5.05 7.42 -7.28
C GLY A 125 5.02 6.10 -8.06
N ARG A 126 5.16 6.15 -9.38
CA ARG A 126 5.29 4.97 -10.25
C ARG A 126 6.51 4.12 -9.89
N ALA A 127 7.66 4.77 -9.69
CA ALA A 127 8.90 4.07 -9.35
C ALA A 127 8.81 3.38 -7.97
N CYS A 128 8.26 4.05 -6.97
CA CYS A 128 8.09 3.49 -5.63
C CYS A 128 7.14 2.28 -5.63
N LEU A 129 5.96 2.42 -6.27
CA LEU A 129 5.03 1.30 -6.38
C LEU A 129 5.63 0.18 -7.24
N GLY A 130 6.29 0.52 -8.35
CA GLY A 130 6.93 -0.44 -9.23
C GLY A 130 7.99 -1.28 -8.51
N ALA A 131 8.85 -0.64 -7.72
CA ALA A 131 9.86 -1.32 -6.91
C ALA A 131 9.20 -2.27 -5.87
N PHE A 132 8.15 -1.81 -5.20
CA PHE A 132 7.41 -2.65 -4.25
C PHE A 132 6.76 -3.86 -4.95
N LEU A 133 6.06 -3.66 -6.08
CA LEU A 133 5.43 -4.78 -6.78
C LEU A 133 6.46 -5.78 -7.29
N ALA A 134 7.56 -5.31 -7.89
CA ALA A 134 8.61 -6.19 -8.39
C ALA A 134 9.26 -7.00 -7.26
N SER A 135 9.61 -6.36 -6.14
CA SER A 135 10.17 -7.06 -4.97
C SER A 135 9.18 -8.07 -4.37
N SER A 136 7.90 -7.70 -4.26
CA SER A 136 6.85 -8.62 -3.81
C SER A 136 6.71 -9.80 -4.76
N GLY A 137 6.76 -9.57 -6.08
CA GLY A 137 6.75 -10.64 -7.08
C GLY A 137 7.93 -11.62 -6.91
N VAL A 138 9.14 -11.10 -6.64
CA VAL A 138 10.31 -11.95 -6.33
C VAL A 138 10.06 -12.80 -5.08
N GLN A 139 9.44 -12.23 -4.04
CA GLN A 139 9.11 -12.98 -2.82
C GLN A 139 8.16 -14.15 -3.07
N HIS A 140 7.31 -14.10 -4.09
CA HIS A 140 6.46 -15.24 -4.48
C HIS A 140 7.29 -16.47 -4.93
N PHE A 141 8.48 -16.22 -5.48
CA PHE A 141 9.41 -17.30 -5.87
C PHE A 141 10.32 -17.73 -4.71
N LEU A 142 10.63 -16.83 -3.79
CA LEU A 142 11.47 -17.13 -2.62
C LEU A 142 10.69 -17.86 -1.53
N PHE A 143 9.40 -17.54 -1.37
CA PHE A 143 8.53 -18.08 -0.31
C PHE A 143 7.24 -18.71 -0.85
N PRO A 144 7.31 -19.61 -1.87
CA PRO A 144 6.12 -20.08 -2.57
C PRO A 144 5.15 -20.84 -1.65
N THR A 145 5.66 -21.61 -0.71
CA THR A 145 4.83 -22.38 0.25
C THR A 145 3.98 -21.44 1.10
N PHE A 146 4.58 -20.39 1.65
CA PHE A 146 3.85 -19.40 2.43
C PHE A 146 2.80 -18.67 1.57
N VAL A 147 3.19 -18.18 0.40
CA VAL A 147 2.28 -17.43 -0.48
C VAL A 147 1.11 -18.29 -0.94
N ALA A 148 1.33 -19.58 -1.21
CA ALA A 148 0.26 -20.51 -1.59
C ALA A 148 -0.82 -20.65 -0.50
N THR A 149 -0.48 -20.45 0.79
CA THR A 149 -1.48 -20.47 1.88
C THR A 149 -2.41 -19.25 1.85
N LEU A 150 -2.05 -18.19 1.13
CA LEU A 150 -2.88 -17.00 1.00
C LEU A 150 -3.96 -17.14 -0.08
N VAL A 151 -3.80 -18.12 -0.99
CA VAL A 151 -4.82 -18.41 -2.01
C VAL A 151 -6.03 -19.05 -1.35
N PRO A 152 -7.25 -18.52 -1.54
CA PRO A 152 -8.45 -19.10 -0.96
C PRO A 152 -8.62 -20.57 -1.31
N SER A 153 -9.03 -21.40 -0.35
CA SER A 153 -9.15 -22.86 -0.51
C SER A 153 -10.13 -23.30 -1.60
N TRP A 154 -11.10 -22.45 -1.96
CA TRP A 154 -12.05 -22.69 -3.04
C TRP A 154 -11.46 -22.48 -4.44
N ILE A 155 -10.26 -21.88 -4.54
CA ILE A 155 -9.54 -21.70 -5.81
C ILE A 155 -8.55 -22.86 -5.98
N PRO A 156 -8.73 -23.74 -6.97
CA PRO A 156 -7.81 -24.84 -7.19
C PRO A 156 -6.46 -24.34 -7.74
N GLY A 157 -5.38 -25.07 -7.46
CA GLY A 157 -4.07 -24.76 -8.02
C GLY A 157 -3.33 -23.62 -7.32
N ALA A 158 -3.34 -23.53 -6.00
CA ALA A 158 -2.72 -22.46 -5.22
C ALA A 158 -1.26 -22.17 -5.64
N VAL A 159 -0.45 -23.20 -5.92
CA VAL A 159 0.94 -23.04 -6.38
C VAL A 159 1.01 -22.37 -7.75
N PHE A 160 0.13 -22.72 -8.67
CA PHE A 160 0.04 -22.07 -9.98
C PHE A 160 -0.26 -20.57 -9.82
N TRP A 161 -1.26 -20.24 -8.99
CA TRP A 161 -1.64 -18.84 -8.76
C TRP A 161 -0.55 -18.04 -8.04
N THR A 162 0.21 -18.69 -7.17
CA THR A 162 1.39 -18.09 -6.52
C THR A 162 2.41 -17.62 -7.55
N TYR A 163 2.83 -18.50 -8.46
CA TYR A 163 3.81 -18.15 -9.49
C TYR A 163 3.24 -17.20 -10.54
N PHE A 164 1.99 -17.38 -10.94
CA PHE A 164 1.31 -16.46 -11.84
C PHE A 164 1.27 -15.03 -11.27
N ALA A 165 0.88 -14.88 -10.01
CA ALA A 165 0.87 -13.59 -9.32
C ALA A 165 2.28 -13.01 -9.22
N GLY A 166 3.29 -13.84 -8.93
CA GLY A 166 4.70 -13.42 -8.88
C GLY A 166 5.16 -12.81 -10.20
N VAL A 167 4.90 -13.49 -11.32
CA VAL A 167 5.21 -12.97 -12.67
C VAL A 167 4.44 -11.67 -12.95
N ALA A 168 3.13 -11.65 -12.67
CA ALA A 168 2.29 -10.48 -12.91
C ALA A 168 2.75 -9.26 -12.11
N LEU A 169 3.17 -9.45 -10.86
CA LEU A 169 3.72 -8.39 -10.00
C LEU A 169 5.05 -7.85 -10.54
N ILE A 170 5.97 -8.74 -10.97
CA ILE A 170 7.25 -8.32 -11.55
C ILE A 170 7.01 -7.50 -12.82
N LEU A 171 6.22 -8.03 -13.75
CA LEU A 171 5.91 -7.36 -15.01
C LEU A 171 5.15 -6.05 -14.80
N GLY A 172 4.19 -6.04 -13.88
CA GLY A 172 3.47 -4.84 -13.48
C GLY A 172 4.38 -3.78 -12.88
N GLY A 173 5.28 -4.18 -11.98
CA GLY A 173 6.27 -3.31 -11.35
C GLY A 173 7.23 -2.68 -12.37
N LEU A 174 7.82 -3.49 -13.22
CA LEU A 174 8.71 -3.01 -14.30
C LEU A 174 7.94 -2.12 -15.29
N GLY A 175 6.73 -2.54 -15.67
CA GLY A 175 5.89 -1.79 -16.59
C GLY A 175 5.46 -0.40 -16.06
N LEU A 176 5.33 -0.22 -14.74
CA LEU A 176 5.05 1.07 -14.12
C LEU A 176 6.21 2.06 -14.26
N VAL A 177 7.44 1.58 -14.20
CA VAL A 177 8.65 2.41 -14.32
C VAL A 177 8.89 2.86 -15.76
N LEU A 178 8.58 2.02 -16.71
CA LEU A 178 8.81 2.28 -18.13
C LEU A 178 7.71 3.15 -18.72
N PRO A 179 7.99 4.39 -19.20
CA PRO A 179 6.97 5.33 -19.66
C PRO A 179 6.00 4.77 -20.72
N PRO A 180 6.43 3.97 -21.72
CA PRO A 180 5.52 3.45 -22.74
C PRO A 180 4.46 2.49 -22.21
N THR A 181 4.78 1.73 -21.16
CA THR A 181 3.93 0.68 -20.61
C THR A 181 3.20 1.11 -19.33
N ALA A 182 3.62 2.22 -18.70
CA ALA A 182 3.15 2.65 -17.39
C ALA A 182 1.61 2.76 -17.29
N ARG A 183 0.95 3.19 -18.37
CA ARG A 183 -0.52 3.30 -18.40
C ARG A 183 -1.20 1.93 -18.34
N ALA A 184 -0.76 1.00 -19.16
CA ALA A 184 -1.30 -0.36 -19.19
C ALA A 184 -0.96 -1.11 -17.89
N ALA A 185 0.29 -1.03 -17.45
CA ALA A 185 0.74 -1.63 -16.20
C ALA A 185 -0.04 -1.09 -15.00
N GLY A 186 -0.28 0.22 -14.94
CA GLY A 186 -1.08 0.85 -13.87
C GLY A 186 -2.53 0.35 -13.88
N ALA A 187 -3.17 0.26 -15.03
CA ALA A 187 -4.54 -0.23 -15.14
C ALA A 187 -4.66 -1.71 -14.75
N LEU A 188 -3.77 -2.56 -15.27
CA LEU A 188 -3.80 -4.00 -15.02
C LEU A 188 -3.40 -4.35 -13.58
N SER A 189 -2.34 -3.75 -13.04
CA SER A 189 -1.93 -3.96 -11.65
C SER A 189 -3.00 -3.43 -10.68
N GLY A 190 -3.56 -2.25 -10.95
CA GLY A 190 -4.63 -1.69 -10.13
C GLY A 190 -5.87 -2.58 -10.10
N LEU A 191 -6.28 -3.12 -11.25
CA LEU A 191 -7.40 -4.06 -11.33
C LEU A 191 -7.08 -5.38 -10.61
N MET A 192 -5.90 -5.94 -10.84
CA MET A 192 -5.48 -7.19 -10.19
C MET A 192 -5.51 -7.05 -8.66
N ILE A 193 -4.91 -5.99 -8.12
CA ILE A 193 -4.90 -5.73 -6.67
C ILE A 193 -6.32 -5.49 -6.15
N PHE A 194 -7.17 -4.78 -6.91
CA PHE A 194 -8.56 -4.59 -6.54
C PHE A 194 -9.34 -5.91 -6.47
N LEU A 195 -9.11 -6.80 -7.43
CA LEU A 195 -9.70 -8.15 -7.38
C LEU A 195 -9.23 -8.93 -6.14
N TRP A 196 -7.98 -8.76 -5.72
CA TRP A 196 -7.49 -9.40 -4.48
C TRP A 196 -8.18 -8.85 -3.23
N ILE A 197 -8.62 -7.59 -3.22
CA ILE A 197 -9.44 -7.08 -2.11
C ILE A 197 -10.71 -7.91 -2.00
N VAL A 198 -11.41 -8.12 -3.12
CA VAL A 198 -12.70 -8.81 -3.14
C VAL A 198 -12.57 -10.31 -2.89
N LEU A 199 -11.58 -10.94 -3.53
CA LEU A 199 -11.44 -12.40 -3.52
C LEU A 199 -10.63 -12.95 -2.34
N LEU A 200 -9.74 -12.15 -1.77
CA LEU A 200 -8.79 -12.59 -0.75
C LEU A 200 -8.93 -11.79 0.55
N HIS A 201 -8.64 -10.47 0.51
CA HIS A 201 -8.49 -9.69 1.74
C HIS A 201 -9.80 -9.48 2.49
N LEU A 202 -10.89 -9.15 1.78
CA LEU A 202 -12.19 -8.90 2.40
C LEU A 202 -12.79 -10.17 3.03
N PRO A 203 -12.83 -11.33 2.36
CA PRO A 203 -13.29 -12.56 2.97
C PRO A 203 -12.48 -12.97 4.22
N ARG A 204 -11.16 -12.76 4.20
CA ARG A 204 -10.30 -13.03 5.36
C ARG A 204 -10.57 -12.07 6.51
N ALA A 205 -10.77 -10.79 6.23
CA ALA A 205 -11.08 -9.78 7.25
C ALA A 205 -12.43 -10.06 7.93
N ILE A 206 -13.45 -10.46 7.15
CA ILE A 206 -14.78 -10.80 7.67
C ILE A 206 -14.75 -12.12 8.46
N GLY A 207 -13.98 -13.11 7.99
CA GLY A 207 -13.87 -14.43 8.61
C GLY A 207 -12.83 -14.53 9.73
N ALA A 208 -12.11 -13.44 10.03
CA ALA A 208 -11.07 -13.47 11.05
C ALA A 208 -11.69 -13.66 12.45
N PRO A 209 -11.12 -14.55 13.29
CA PRO A 209 -11.56 -14.71 14.67
C PRO A 209 -11.47 -13.40 15.46
N GLU A 210 -12.30 -13.26 16.49
CA GLU A 210 -12.26 -12.09 17.37
C GLU A 210 -10.84 -11.83 17.90
N GLY A 211 -10.41 -10.56 17.86
CA GLY A 211 -9.06 -10.15 18.25
C GLY A 211 -7.97 -10.32 17.20
N HIS A 212 -8.18 -11.10 16.13
CA HIS A 212 -7.20 -11.34 15.07
C HIS A 212 -7.45 -10.52 13.79
N GLY A 213 -8.59 -9.84 13.67
CA GLY A 213 -8.99 -9.11 12.47
C GLY A 213 -8.19 -7.85 12.16
N ARG A 214 -7.38 -7.31 13.08
CA ARG A 214 -6.66 -6.05 12.90
C ARG A 214 -5.79 -6.03 11.64
N ASN A 215 -4.93 -7.03 11.48
CA ASN A 215 -4.03 -7.13 10.33
C ASN A 215 -4.79 -7.36 9.02
N GLU A 216 -5.87 -8.10 9.05
CA GLU A 216 -6.68 -8.42 7.87
C GLU A 216 -7.41 -7.18 7.36
N TRP A 217 -8.03 -6.37 8.25
CA TRP A 217 -8.64 -5.10 7.85
C TRP A 217 -7.61 -4.11 7.32
N THR A 218 -6.46 -4.01 7.98
CA THR A 218 -5.34 -3.20 7.48
C THR A 218 -4.92 -3.64 6.08
N ALA A 219 -4.84 -4.96 5.82
CA ALA A 219 -4.48 -5.48 4.49
C ALA A 219 -5.51 -5.11 3.41
N VAL A 220 -6.82 -5.04 3.75
CA VAL A 220 -7.86 -4.54 2.84
C VAL A 220 -7.55 -3.11 2.41
N PHE A 221 -7.27 -2.22 3.37
CA PHE A 221 -7.02 -0.81 3.06
C PHE A 221 -5.63 -0.55 2.46
N GLU A 222 -4.62 -1.37 2.78
CA GLU A 222 -3.35 -1.35 2.06
C GLU A 222 -3.52 -1.72 0.59
N ALA A 223 -4.23 -2.81 0.31
CA ALA A 223 -4.51 -3.22 -1.06
C ALA A 223 -5.32 -2.14 -1.80
N LEU A 224 -6.29 -1.49 -1.14
CA LEU A 224 -7.03 -0.36 -1.72
C LEU A 224 -6.10 0.81 -2.05
N ALA A 225 -5.16 1.14 -1.15
CA ALA A 225 -4.16 2.18 -1.41
C ALA A 225 -3.29 1.82 -2.62
N PHE A 226 -2.76 0.60 -2.70
CA PHE A 226 -1.89 0.17 -3.81
C PHE A 226 -2.64 0.11 -5.14
N SER A 227 -3.88 -0.40 -5.15
CA SER A 227 -4.77 -0.31 -6.31
C SER A 227 -4.97 1.15 -6.74
N GLY A 228 -5.21 2.04 -5.77
CA GLY A 228 -5.36 3.48 -6.00
C GLY A 228 -4.12 4.11 -6.62
N ILE A 229 -2.92 3.81 -6.09
CA ILE A 229 -1.66 4.32 -6.62
C ILE A 229 -1.43 3.81 -8.06
N ALA A 230 -1.71 2.54 -8.32
CA ALA A 230 -1.62 1.96 -9.66
C ALA A 230 -2.58 2.65 -10.65
N PHE A 231 -3.82 2.91 -10.23
CA PHE A 231 -4.77 3.67 -11.07
C PHE A 231 -4.34 5.12 -11.29
N MET A 232 -3.77 5.81 -10.28
CA MET A 232 -3.19 7.14 -10.49
C MET A 232 -2.07 7.12 -11.54
N ALA A 233 -1.29 6.03 -11.62
CA ALA A 233 -0.25 5.85 -12.61
C ALA A 233 -0.75 5.83 -14.07
N THR A 234 -2.05 5.67 -14.31
CA THR A 234 -2.65 5.74 -15.65
C THR A 234 -2.75 7.17 -16.20
N ALA A 235 -2.56 8.19 -15.36
CA ALA A 235 -2.60 9.57 -15.81
C ALA A 235 -1.54 9.83 -16.90
N ALA A 236 -1.93 10.56 -17.93
CA ALA A 236 -0.99 11.00 -18.95
C ALA A 236 0.09 11.90 -18.35
N ALA A 237 1.33 11.74 -18.76
CA ALA A 237 2.37 12.71 -18.44
C ALA A 237 1.92 14.07 -18.98
N LYS A 238 1.94 15.13 -18.15
CA LYS A 238 1.72 16.49 -18.65
C LYS A 238 2.78 16.75 -19.71
N ARG A 239 2.36 17.03 -20.96
CA ARG A 239 3.26 17.51 -21.98
C ARG A 239 3.80 18.85 -21.48
N THR A 240 5.08 18.93 -21.21
CA THR A 240 5.75 20.22 -21.00
C THR A 240 5.62 20.99 -22.33
N PRO A 241 5.04 22.19 -22.36
CA PRO A 241 5.09 23.01 -23.56
C PRO A 241 6.56 23.22 -23.94
N ARG A 242 6.90 22.94 -25.18
CA ARG A 242 8.23 23.28 -25.74
C ARG A 242 8.32 24.76 -25.94
#